data_fc5c8570c49f31b40ebc13bbefdeda86
#
_entry.id   fc5c8570c49f31b40ebc13bbefdeda86
#
_cell.length_a   1.000
_cell.length_b   1.000
_cell.length_c   1.000
_cell.angle_alpha   90.00
_cell.angle_beta   90.00
_cell.angle_gamma   90.00
#
_symmetry.space_group_name_H-M   'P 1'
#
loop_
_entity.id
_entity.type
_entity.pdbx_description
1 polymer ?
#
loop_
_entity_poly.entity_id
_entity_poly.type
_entity_poly.pdbx_seq_one_letter_code
_entity_poly.pdbx_strand_id
1 'polypeptide(L)'
;MPVHLFFQFLVGKKDFMKRLLLTALLSIFMVGAAYAESFTISDIRVNGLQRVSAGSVFGALPLNVGDQVDDQSLVDATRTLFKTGFFQDIQLGRDGDVLVVTVIERPSISSIKIEGNKAISTEDLLKGLEKSGLAEGEIFQRATLEGVRNELLRQYVSQGRYSAEIETEALPQPRNRVAVKITINEGAVASITQINVVGNTVFPDEDLSALFELKTTGWLSFFSSDDKYSREKLSGDLERLRSFYLDRGFINMDITSTQVSITPDKEHVYITVNIDEGAKFTVSEVKLSGDIKVPEEEIRALLLVQPGQVFSRKIMTTTSELITRRLGNDGYTFANVNGVPQPDEETNTVIVTFVVDPRKRAYVNRIGFRGNTKTEDEVLRREMRQMEGGWASTYQIDQSKLRLERLGFFKEVTVETPQVPGSDDLVDVNYSVEEQPSGSITASVGFAQDAGLILGGAITQNNFLGTGNRVSFGLTRSEYQSNYNFGFVDP
;
A
#
# COMPACT_ATOMS: atom_id res chain seq x y z
N MET A 1 60.73 -75.74 -1.69
CA MET A 1 61.19 -75.79 -0.30
C MET A 1 61.05 -74.46 0.38
N PRO A 2 60.51 -74.38 1.62
CA PRO A 2 59.76 -75.34 2.42
C PRO A 2 58.40 -74.75 2.91
N VAL A 3 57.50 -75.67 3.04
CA VAL A 3 56.11 -75.50 3.61
C VAL A 3 56.28 -75.79 5.13
N HIS A 4 56.63 -74.84 5.96
CA HIS A 4 56.67 -75.11 7.41
C HIS A 4 56.48 -73.84 8.31
N LEU A 5 55.89 -72.80 7.84
CA LEU A 5 55.73 -71.61 8.67
C LEU A 5 54.23 -71.07 8.75
N PHE A 6 53.29 -71.96 8.45
CA PHE A 6 51.87 -71.54 8.38
C PHE A 6 50.92 -72.06 9.47
N PHE A 7 51.46 -72.88 10.43
CA PHE A 7 50.59 -73.53 11.42
C PHE A 7 50.71 -73.04 12.87
N GLN A 8 51.56 -72.06 13.14
CA GLN A 8 51.72 -71.50 14.50
C GLN A 8 50.94 -70.19 14.75
N PHE A 9 50.24 -69.64 13.76
CA PHE A 9 49.52 -68.37 13.89
C PHE A 9 48.04 -68.52 14.16
N LEU A 10 47.48 -69.73 14.20
CA LEU A 10 46.02 -69.99 14.27
C LEU A 10 45.50 -70.36 15.67
N VAL A 11 46.38 -70.60 16.66
CA VAL A 11 45.93 -70.97 18.03
C VAL A 11 45.81 -69.70 18.93
N GLY A 12 46.52 -68.62 18.65
CA GLY A 12 46.42 -67.36 19.47
C GLY A 12 45.23 -66.44 19.16
N LYS A 13 44.55 -66.63 18.02
CA LYS A 13 43.48 -65.78 17.59
C LYS A 13 42.12 -66.05 18.25
N LYS A 14 41.89 -67.27 18.69
CA LYS A 14 40.56 -67.61 19.31
C LYS A 14 40.41 -67.09 20.74
N ASP A 15 41.48 -67.01 21.49
CA ASP A 15 41.44 -66.46 22.85
C ASP A 15 41.52 -64.95 22.86
N PHE A 16 42.16 -64.32 21.92
CA PHE A 16 42.21 -62.90 21.75
C PHE A 16 40.81 -62.36 21.30
N MET A 17 40.17 -63.07 20.38
CA MET A 17 38.81 -62.70 19.89
C MET A 17 37.73 -62.95 20.94
N LYS A 18 37.88 -63.96 21.82
CA LYS A 18 36.99 -64.13 22.99
C LYS A 18 37.18 -63.05 24.05
N ARG A 19 38.43 -62.63 24.29
CA ARG A 19 38.66 -61.50 25.21
C ARG A 19 38.24 -60.18 24.64
N LEU A 20 38.33 -59.93 23.32
CA LEU A 20 37.83 -58.75 22.64
C LEU A 20 36.26 -58.71 22.62
N LEU A 21 35.66 -59.87 22.42
CA LEU A 21 34.17 -59.99 22.49
C LEU A 21 33.64 -59.83 23.93
N LEU A 22 34.39 -60.34 24.95
CA LEU A 22 34.01 -60.16 26.35
C LEU A 22 34.21 -58.71 26.83
N THR A 23 35.24 -57.99 26.37
CA THR A 23 35.43 -56.57 26.67
C THR A 23 34.44 -55.68 25.89
N ALA A 24 34.10 -56.04 24.67
CA ALA A 24 33.03 -55.33 23.91
C ALA A 24 31.65 -55.58 24.51
N LEU A 25 31.36 -56.78 25.03
CA LEU A 25 30.09 -57.07 25.73
C LEU A 25 30.05 -56.37 27.11
N LEU A 26 31.18 -56.22 27.80
CA LEU A 26 31.23 -55.49 29.08
C LEU A 26 31.14 -53.98 28.89
N SER A 27 31.65 -53.43 27.76
CA SER A 27 31.51 -52.02 27.44
C SER A 27 30.10 -51.64 26.96
N ILE A 28 29.33 -52.59 26.39
CA ILE A 28 27.91 -52.39 26.02
C ILE A 28 27.00 -52.36 27.26
N PHE A 29 27.41 -53.03 28.35
CA PHE A 29 26.65 -53.03 29.62
C PHE A 29 26.97 -51.82 30.52
N MET A 30 27.98 -51.00 30.19
CA MET A 30 28.27 -49.74 30.87
C MET A 30 27.75 -48.48 30.14
N VAL A 31 26.91 -48.60 29.11
CA VAL A 31 26.00 -47.55 28.75
C VAL A 31 24.87 -47.61 29.77
N GLY A 32 25.20 -47.23 31.00
CA GLY A 32 24.21 -46.94 32.01
C GLY A 32 23.23 -45.94 31.40
N ALA A 33 21.98 -46.31 31.33
CA ALA A 33 20.90 -45.38 31.09
C ALA A 33 21.12 -44.22 32.10
N ALA A 34 21.59 -43.09 31.60
CA ALA A 34 21.41 -41.83 32.31
C ALA A 34 19.88 -41.65 32.35
N TYR A 35 19.24 -42.20 33.36
CA TYR A 35 17.90 -41.85 33.73
C TYR A 35 17.98 -40.37 34.04
N ALA A 36 17.38 -39.52 33.20
CA ALA A 36 17.09 -38.16 33.53
C ALA A 36 16.37 -38.20 34.87
N GLU A 37 17.00 -37.68 35.91
CA GLU A 37 16.49 -37.73 37.29
C GLU A 37 15.27 -36.78 37.33
N SER A 38 14.07 -37.30 37.10
CA SER A 38 12.84 -36.53 37.24
C SER A 38 12.65 -36.14 38.70
N PHE A 39 12.23 -34.90 38.95
CA PHE A 39 11.90 -34.41 40.31
C PHE A 39 10.53 -33.75 40.31
N THR A 40 9.90 -33.70 41.46
CA THR A 40 8.62 -33.02 41.66
C THR A 40 8.86 -31.61 42.17
N ILE A 41 8.29 -30.62 41.50
CA ILE A 41 8.46 -29.21 41.89
C ILE A 41 7.74 -28.94 43.22
N SER A 42 8.48 -28.60 44.27
CA SER A 42 7.91 -28.16 45.55
C SER A 42 7.67 -26.63 45.59
N ASP A 43 8.49 -25.87 44.85
CA ASP A 43 8.39 -24.40 44.71
C ASP A 43 9.08 -23.92 43.44
N ILE A 44 8.73 -22.73 42.94
CA ILE A 44 9.34 -22.10 41.80
C ILE A 44 9.91 -20.74 42.20
N ARG A 45 11.23 -20.58 42.09
CA ARG A 45 11.91 -19.33 42.41
C ARG A 45 12.39 -18.66 41.13
N VAL A 46 12.04 -17.38 40.95
CA VAL A 46 12.48 -16.59 39.78
C VAL A 46 13.49 -15.54 40.22
N ASN A 47 14.67 -15.57 39.61
CA ASN A 47 15.76 -14.63 39.85
C ASN A 47 16.07 -13.78 38.62
N GLY A 48 16.55 -12.55 38.84
CA GLY A 48 17.02 -11.69 37.74
C GLY A 48 15.96 -10.75 37.17
N LEU A 49 14.75 -10.77 37.68
CA LEU A 49 13.69 -9.84 37.30
C LEU A 49 14.01 -8.41 37.72
N GLN A 50 13.77 -7.45 36.83
CA GLN A 50 13.93 -6.03 37.08
C GLN A 50 12.65 -5.25 36.75
N ARG A 51 11.98 -5.59 35.68
CA ARG A 51 10.83 -4.89 35.13
C ARG A 51 9.66 -5.82 34.81
N VAL A 52 9.95 -7.03 34.39
CA VAL A 52 8.94 -8.05 34.14
C VAL A 52 8.41 -8.55 35.49
N SER A 53 7.09 -8.66 35.63
CA SER A 53 6.49 -9.18 36.85
C SER A 53 6.73 -10.69 36.99
N ALA A 54 6.90 -11.19 38.19
CA ALA A 54 6.97 -12.62 38.45
C ALA A 54 5.71 -13.35 37.93
N GLY A 55 4.53 -12.71 38.02
CA GLY A 55 3.28 -13.24 37.47
C GLY A 55 3.30 -13.46 35.97
N SER A 56 4.00 -12.59 35.20
CA SER A 56 4.17 -12.78 33.77
C SER A 56 5.05 -13.99 33.43
N VAL A 57 6.06 -14.26 34.26
CA VAL A 57 6.89 -15.45 34.14
C VAL A 57 6.08 -16.71 34.46
N PHE A 58 5.37 -16.72 35.58
CA PHE A 58 4.53 -17.86 36.00
C PHE A 58 3.40 -18.14 34.96
N GLY A 59 2.79 -17.08 34.41
CA GLY A 59 1.74 -17.24 33.39
C GLY A 59 2.24 -17.80 32.05
N ALA A 60 3.54 -17.60 31.75
CA ALA A 60 4.16 -18.11 30.54
C ALA A 60 4.89 -19.46 30.75
N LEU A 61 5.20 -19.80 31.99
CA LEU A 61 5.89 -21.06 32.34
C LEU A 61 4.87 -22.22 32.26
N PRO A 62 5.12 -23.24 31.42
CA PRO A 62 4.20 -24.40 31.31
C PRO A 62 4.41 -25.46 32.41
N LEU A 63 4.93 -25.06 33.58
CA LEU A 63 5.23 -25.90 34.75
C LEU A 63 4.64 -25.27 36.03
N ASN A 64 4.04 -26.11 36.84
CA ASN A 64 3.42 -25.71 38.11
C ASN A 64 4.05 -26.45 39.32
N VAL A 65 3.83 -25.93 40.49
CA VAL A 65 4.16 -26.65 41.73
C VAL A 65 3.35 -27.93 41.78
N GLY A 66 4.02 -29.06 42.05
CA GLY A 66 3.44 -30.40 42.05
C GLY A 66 3.69 -31.19 40.75
N ASP A 67 4.17 -30.55 39.68
CA ASP A 67 4.48 -31.25 38.45
C ASP A 67 5.78 -32.06 38.56
N GLN A 68 5.81 -33.20 37.92
CA GLN A 68 7.01 -34.00 37.74
C GLN A 68 7.75 -33.54 36.47
N VAL A 69 9.00 -33.12 36.64
CA VAL A 69 9.81 -32.47 35.59
C VAL A 69 10.98 -33.36 35.21
N ASP A 70 11.18 -33.50 33.92
CA ASP A 70 12.33 -34.11 33.27
C ASP A 70 13.10 -33.08 32.40
N ASP A 71 14.22 -33.46 31.82
CA ASP A 71 15.04 -32.58 30.96
C ASP A 71 14.24 -32.04 29.77
N GLN A 72 13.32 -32.81 29.20
CA GLN A 72 12.51 -32.39 28.07
C GLN A 72 11.55 -31.28 28.45
N SER A 73 10.88 -31.41 29.60
CA SER A 73 9.98 -30.41 30.15
C SER A 73 10.69 -29.10 30.44
N LEU A 74 11.96 -29.14 30.93
CA LEU A 74 12.79 -27.97 31.13
C LEU A 74 13.15 -27.27 29.81
N VAL A 75 13.49 -28.04 28.76
CA VAL A 75 13.78 -27.50 27.44
C VAL A 75 12.53 -26.81 26.86
N ASP A 76 11.37 -27.43 26.98
CA ASP A 76 10.13 -26.86 26.45
C ASP A 76 9.67 -25.64 27.25
N ALA A 77 9.88 -25.63 28.56
CA ALA A 77 9.65 -24.48 29.42
C ALA A 77 10.59 -23.30 29.06
N THR A 78 11.88 -23.57 28.89
CA THR A 78 12.84 -22.56 28.41
C THR A 78 12.43 -21.98 27.06
N ARG A 79 12.05 -22.84 26.11
CA ARG A 79 11.61 -22.41 24.78
C ARG A 79 10.34 -21.56 24.84
N THR A 80 9.42 -21.91 25.72
CA THR A 80 8.16 -21.15 25.89
C THR A 80 8.43 -19.78 26.49
N LEU A 81 9.29 -19.69 27.50
CA LEU A 81 9.70 -18.42 28.07
C LEU A 81 10.47 -17.54 27.07
N PHE A 82 11.33 -18.13 26.22
CA PHE A 82 12.02 -17.38 25.15
C PHE A 82 11.04 -16.82 24.11
N LYS A 83 9.97 -17.54 23.79
CA LYS A 83 8.94 -17.05 22.86
C LYS A 83 8.21 -15.80 23.32
N THR A 84 8.20 -15.52 24.63
CA THR A 84 7.62 -14.26 25.16
C THR A 84 8.37 -13.01 24.68
N GLY A 85 9.64 -13.17 24.25
CA GLY A 85 10.49 -12.07 23.80
C GLY A 85 11.06 -11.19 24.93
N PHE A 86 10.69 -11.41 26.19
CA PHE A 86 11.10 -10.57 27.32
C PHE A 86 12.57 -10.78 27.75
N PHE A 87 13.13 -11.94 27.47
CA PHE A 87 14.40 -12.35 28.04
C PHE A 87 15.50 -12.46 26.97
N GLN A 88 16.69 -12.02 27.35
CA GLN A 88 17.90 -12.20 26.59
C GLN A 88 18.54 -13.57 26.86
N ASP A 89 18.47 -14.02 28.13
CA ASP A 89 18.95 -15.33 28.56
C ASP A 89 18.00 -15.91 29.59
N ILE A 90 17.88 -17.25 29.59
CA ILE A 90 17.03 -18.01 30.49
C ILE A 90 17.77 -19.27 30.87
N GLN A 91 17.99 -19.47 32.16
CA GLN A 91 18.59 -20.67 32.73
C GLN A 91 17.62 -21.29 33.73
N LEU A 92 17.23 -22.52 33.46
CA LEU A 92 16.47 -23.33 34.39
C LEU A 92 17.42 -24.24 35.17
N GLY A 93 17.35 -24.20 36.48
CA GLY A 93 18.17 -25.01 37.36
C GLY A 93 17.33 -25.65 38.46
N ARG A 94 17.94 -26.58 39.22
CA ARG A 94 17.34 -27.29 40.35
C ARG A 94 18.13 -26.98 41.61
N ASP A 95 17.39 -26.62 42.69
CA ASP A 95 17.95 -26.46 44.04
C ASP A 95 17.10 -27.31 44.99
N GLY A 96 17.54 -28.57 45.21
CA GLY A 96 16.72 -29.59 45.89
C GLY A 96 15.47 -29.90 45.06
N ASP A 97 14.28 -29.66 45.57
CA ASP A 97 13.00 -29.83 44.87
C ASP A 97 12.43 -28.49 44.39
N VAL A 98 13.21 -27.43 44.41
CA VAL A 98 12.84 -26.09 43.94
C VAL A 98 13.31 -25.90 42.52
N LEU A 99 12.41 -25.51 41.59
CA LEU A 99 12.77 -25.06 40.26
C LEU A 99 13.27 -23.61 40.33
N VAL A 100 14.51 -23.38 39.94
CA VAL A 100 15.11 -22.03 39.90
C VAL A 100 15.16 -21.55 38.47
N VAL A 101 14.38 -20.48 38.16
CA VAL A 101 14.33 -19.81 36.88
C VAL A 101 15.19 -18.55 36.99
N THR A 102 16.37 -18.54 36.37
CA THR A 102 17.24 -17.37 36.33
C THR A 102 17.12 -16.74 34.94
N VAL A 103 16.75 -15.45 34.91
CA VAL A 103 16.51 -14.72 33.67
C VAL A 103 17.37 -13.47 33.58
N ILE A 104 17.74 -13.11 32.35
CA ILE A 104 18.28 -11.81 32.01
C ILE A 104 17.27 -11.12 31.09
N GLU A 105 16.67 -10.05 31.59
CA GLU A 105 15.68 -9.30 30.81
C GLU A 105 16.32 -8.54 29.67
N ARG A 106 15.64 -8.50 28.52
CA ARG A 106 15.99 -7.59 27.43
C ARG A 106 15.73 -6.15 27.86
N PRO A 107 16.59 -5.19 27.48
CA PRO A 107 16.35 -3.79 27.79
C PRO A 107 15.11 -3.25 27.07
N SER A 108 14.48 -2.22 27.60
CA SER A 108 13.45 -1.47 26.89
C SER A 108 14.02 -0.25 26.20
N ILE A 109 13.38 0.17 25.13
CA ILE A 109 13.73 1.38 24.39
C ILE A 109 13.30 2.59 25.21
N SER A 110 14.27 3.44 25.59
CA SER A 110 14.01 4.67 26.36
C SER A 110 13.71 5.86 25.46
N SER A 111 14.32 5.90 24.27
CA SER A 111 14.15 6.94 23.26
C SER A 111 14.66 6.47 21.92
N ILE A 112 14.09 7.02 20.86
CA ILE A 112 14.56 6.83 19.49
C ILE A 112 14.89 8.19 18.90
N LYS A 113 16.15 8.37 18.48
CA LYS A 113 16.62 9.59 17.84
C LYS A 113 17.00 9.30 16.41
N ILE A 114 16.43 10.06 15.47
CA ILE A 114 16.74 9.97 14.02
C ILE A 114 17.40 11.29 13.63
N GLU A 115 18.52 11.18 12.92
CA GLU A 115 19.28 12.34 12.46
C GLU A 115 19.66 12.17 10.98
N GLY A 116 19.71 13.29 10.23
CA GLY A 116 20.19 13.33 8.86
C GLY A 116 19.13 13.09 7.78
N ASN A 117 17.93 12.69 8.16
CA ASN A 117 16.80 12.53 7.23
C ASN A 117 16.26 13.89 6.77
N LYS A 118 16.11 14.06 5.46
CA LYS A 118 15.55 15.26 4.81
C LYS A 118 14.44 14.90 3.82
N ALA A 119 14.61 13.79 3.10
CA ALA A 119 13.66 13.33 2.08
C ALA A 119 12.39 12.71 2.69
N ILE A 120 12.53 12.07 3.85
CA ILE A 120 11.40 11.46 4.56
C ILE A 120 11.29 12.15 5.92
N SER A 121 10.08 12.57 6.30
CA SER A 121 9.88 13.26 7.57
C SER A 121 10.18 12.33 8.76
N THR A 122 10.69 12.92 9.85
CA THR A 122 10.96 12.14 11.08
C THR A 122 9.68 11.50 11.63
N GLU A 123 8.53 12.16 11.47
CA GLU A 123 7.24 11.64 11.91
C GLU A 123 6.84 10.36 11.14
N ASP A 124 7.00 10.35 9.82
CA ASP A 124 6.70 9.19 8.98
C ASP A 124 7.66 8.02 9.26
N LEU A 125 8.93 8.33 9.48
CA LEU A 125 9.91 7.33 9.88
C LEU A 125 9.54 6.71 11.22
N LEU A 126 9.21 7.50 12.24
CA LEU A 126 8.79 7.00 13.56
C LEU A 126 7.54 6.13 13.49
N LYS A 127 6.53 6.52 12.70
CA LYS A 127 5.33 5.69 12.44
C LYS A 127 5.68 4.34 11.79
N GLY A 128 6.65 4.34 10.88
CA GLY A 128 7.15 3.11 10.24
C GLY A 128 7.88 2.20 11.23
N LEU A 129 8.71 2.79 12.10
CA LEU A 129 9.44 2.08 13.15
C LEU A 129 8.49 1.43 14.14
N GLU A 130 7.46 2.15 14.58
CA GLU A 130 6.42 1.66 15.50
C GLU A 130 5.71 0.43 14.93
N LYS A 131 5.32 0.47 13.65
CA LYS A 131 4.71 -0.69 12.95
C LYS A 131 5.65 -1.90 12.88
N SER A 132 6.95 -1.67 12.91
CA SER A 132 7.99 -2.72 12.91
C SER A 132 8.35 -3.22 14.31
N GLY A 133 7.68 -2.73 15.36
CA GLY A 133 7.95 -3.10 16.76
C GLY A 133 9.14 -2.38 17.38
N LEU A 134 9.60 -1.27 16.78
CA LEU A 134 10.64 -0.41 17.32
C LEU A 134 10.02 0.92 17.79
N ALA A 135 9.54 0.98 19.03
CA ALA A 135 8.93 2.15 19.63
C ALA A 135 9.44 2.38 21.05
N GLU A 136 9.28 3.60 21.56
CA GLU A 136 9.62 3.91 22.95
C GLU A 136 8.76 3.10 23.92
N GLY A 137 9.38 2.51 24.93
CA GLY A 137 8.74 1.61 25.88
C GLY A 137 8.75 0.14 25.46
N GLU A 138 8.90 -0.18 24.19
CA GLU A 138 8.96 -1.55 23.68
C GLU A 138 10.28 -2.25 24.05
N ILE A 139 10.27 -3.58 23.96
CA ILE A 139 11.44 -4.41 24.24
C ILE A 139 12.43 -4.30 23.08
N PHE A 140 13.65 -3.94 23.40
CA PHE A 140 14.71 -3.85 22.41
C PHE A 140 15.17 -5.25 21.96
N GLN A 141 15.11 -5.47 20.65
CA GLN A 141 15.68 -6.64 20.00
C GLN A 141 16.64 -6.18 18.90
N ARG A 142 17.88 -6.66 18.95
CA ARG A 142 18.89 -6.28 17.96
C ARG A 142 18.49 -6.69 16.54
N ALA A 143 17.85 -7.84 16.41
CA ALA A 143 17.35 -8.31 15.10
C ALA A 143 16.29 -7.36 14.49
N THR A 144 15.40 -6.80 15.32
CA THR A 144 14.42 -5.80 14.89
C THR A 144 15.12 -4.54 14.40
N LEU A 145 16.12 -4.04 15.14
CA LEU A 145 16.89 -2.86 14.74
C LEU A 145 17.61 -3.06 13.40
N GLU A 146 18.25 -4.21 13.20
CA GLU A 146 18.90 -4.55 11.92
C GLU A 146 17.88 -4.72 10.79
N GLY A 147 16.72 -5.31 11.07
CA GLY A 147 15.62 -5.41 10.12
C GLY A 147 15.12 -4.04 9.65
N VAL A 148 14.93 -3.13 10.60
CA VAL A 148 14.55 -1.74 10.36
C VAL A 148 15.61 -1.01 9.54
N ARG A 149 16.88 -1.13 9.89
CA ARG A 149 17.98 -0.54 9.12
C ARG A 149 17.92 -0.95 7.64
N ASN A 150 17.74 -2.24 7.39
CA ASN A 150 17.66 -2.76 6.03
C ASN A 150 16.40 -2.30 5.29
N GLU A 151 15.28 -2.15 6.00
CA GLU A 151 14.03 -1.63 5.42
C GLU A 151 14.18 -0.15 5.05
N LEU A 152 14.72 0.66 5.94
CA LEU A 152 15.01 2.06 5.66
C LEU A 152 15.96 2.20 4.46
N LEU A 153 17.02 1.38 4.40
CA LEU A 153 17.93 1.39 3.25
C LEU A 153 17.18 1.05 1.95
N ARG A 154 16.31 0.04 1.94
CA ARG A 154 15.49 -0.28 0.77
C ARG A 154 14.59 0.88 0.36
N GLN A 155 14.01 1.57 1.33
CA GLN A 155 13.14 2.73 1.07
C GLN A 155 13.89 3.89 0.44
N TYR A 156 15.12 4.20 0.89
CA TYR A 156 15.96 5.21 0.25
C TYR A 156 16.43 4.79 -1.14
N VAL A 157 16.80 3.54 -1.31
CA VAL A 157 17.20 2.98 -2.61
C VAL A 157 16.04 3.01 -3.61
N SER A 158 14.80 2.75 -3.19
CA SER A 158 13.62 2.85 -4.08
C SER A 158 13.38 4.27 -4.60
N GLN A 159 13.81 5.27 -3.80
CA GLN A 159 13.79 6.69 -4.20
C GLN A 159 15.02 7.13 -5.02
N GLY A 160 15.82 6.19 -5.49
CA GLY A 160 17.02 6.46 -6.29
C GLY A 160 18.24 6.90 -5.49
N ARG A 161 18.23 6.77 -4.16
CA ARG A 161 19.36 7.15 -3.29
C ARG A 161 20.24 5.94 -3.02
N TYR A 162 21.00 5.51 -4.03
CA TYR A 162 21.84 4.31 -3.98
C TYR A 162 23.07 4.44 -3.09
N SER A 163 23.47 5.67 -2.79
CA SER A 163 24.59 5.97 -1.87
C SER A 163 24.12 6.20 -0.43
N ALA A 164 22.83 5.95 -0.13
CA ALA A 164 22.33 6.08 1.23
C ALA A 164 23.05 5.11 2.18
N GLU A 165 23.41 5.63 3.35
CA GLU A 165 24.02 4.87 4.44
C GLU A 165 23.22 5.09 5.71
N ILE A 166 22.94 4.01 6.43
CA ILE A 166 22.16 4.06 7.66
C ILE A 166 22.97 3.34 8.76
N GLU A 167 23.35 4.12 9.74
CA GLU A 167 24.03 3.64 10.93
C GLU A 167 23.03 3.59 12.09
N THR A 168 23.08 2.49 12.84
CA THR A 168 22.21 2.28 13.98
C THR A 168 23.03 1.96 15.21
N GLU A 169 22.82 2.70 16.27
CA GLU A 169 23.50 2.51 17.56
C GLU A 169 22.47 2.25 18.67
N ALA A 170 22.79 1.31 19.53
CA ALA A 170 22.02 1.01 20.74
C ALA A 170 22.87 1.37 21.96
N LEU A 171 22.53 2.47 22.61
CA LEU A 171 23.30 3.04 23.73
C LEU A 171 22.67 2.59 25.06
N PRO A 172 23.39 1.78 25.86
CA PRO A 172 22.89 1.33 27.19
C PRO A 172 22.58 2.51 28.09
N GLN A 173 21.44 2.39 28.82
CA GLN A 173 20.95 3.38 29.76
C GLN A 173 20.71 2.72 31.12
N PRO A 174 20.72 3.49 32.25
CA PRO A 174 20.38 2.95 33.56
C PRO A 174 18.99 2.28 33.60
N ARG A 175 18.78 1.35 34.51
CA ARG A 175 17.53 0.60 34.75
C ARG A 175 17.13 -0.28 33.57
N ASN A 176 18.09 -1.00 33.02
CA ASN A 176 17.89 -1.93 31.89
C ASN A 176 17.13 -1.30 30.73
N ARG A 177 17.58 -0.12 30.26
CA ARG A 177 17.05 0.61 29.11
C ARG A 177 18.12 0.80 28.04
N VAL A 178 17.67 1.12 26.84
CA VAL A 178 18.54 1.44 25.70
C VAL A 178 17.97 2.65 24.96
N ALA A 179 18.83 3.60 24.62
CA ALA A 179 18.51 4.64 23.65
C ALA A 179 18.97 4.18 22.26
N VAL A 180 18.08 4.26 21.29
CA VAL A 180 18.37 3.93 19.89
C VAL A 180 18.66 5.22 19.14
N LYS A 181 19.82 5.26 18.49
CA LYS A 181 20.21 6.34 17.58
C LYS A 181 20.28 5.79 16.16
N ILE A 182 19.60 6.45 15.23
CA ILE A 182 19.64 6.14 13.80
C ILE A 182 20.19 7.37 13.09
N THR A 183 21.35 7.21 12.47
CA THR A 183 21.98 8.27 11.68
C THR A 183 21.86 7.92 10.21
N ILE A 184 21.25 8.82 9.44
CA ILE A 184 20.96 8.64 8.03
C ILE A 184 21.82 9.59 7.23
N ASN A 185 22.66 9.05 6.36
CA ASN A 185 23.29 9.80 5.29
C ASN A 185 22.55 9.44 4.00
N GLU A 186 21.68 10.33 3.52
CA GLU A 186 20.79 10.02 2.39
C GLU A 186 21.54 9.92 1.05
N GLY A 187 22.71 10.52 0.95
CA GLY A 187 23.43 10.63 -0.32
C GLY A 187 22.69 11.46 -1.38
N ALA A 188 23.24 11.50 -2.57
CA ALA A 188 22.59 12.12 -3.72
C ALA A 188 21.52 11.20 -4.33
N VAL A 189 20.49 11.79 -4.96
CA VAL A 189 19.58 11.03 -5.81
C VAL A 189 20.26 10.80 -7.15
N ALA A 190 20.32 9.57 -7.60
CA ALA A 190 20.93 9.24 -8.89
C ALA A 190 20.15 9.85 -10.05
N SER A 191 20.86 10.49 -10.97
CA SER A 191 20.30 11.15 -12.13
C SER A 191 20.34 10.26 -13.37
N ILE A 192 19.34 10.39 -14.23
CA ILE A 192 19.22 9.58 -15.45
C ILE A 192 20.05 10.21 -16.55
N THR A 193 21.09 9.50 -16.97
CA THR A 193 21.96 9.92 -18.06
C THR A 193 21.38 9.54 -19.41
N GLN A 194 20.77 8.36 -19.51
CA GLN A 194 20.23 7.85 -20.78
C GLN A 194 19.08 6.88 -20.55
N ILE A 195 18.07 6.99 -21.42
CA ILE A 195 16.97 6.04 -21.55
C ILE A 195 16.98 5.53 -22.99
N ASN A 196 17.16 4.23 -23.19
CA ASN A 196 17.13 3.57 -24.48
C ASN A 196 15.94 2.64 -24.55
N VAL A 197 15.18 2.73 -25.63
CA VAL A 197 14.21 1.71 -26.02
C VAL A 197 14.84 0.93 -27.18
N VAL A 198 14.86 -0.38 -27.10
CA VAL A 198 15.50 -1.26 -28.09
C VAL A 198 14.47 -2.27 -28.58
N GLY A 199 14.42 -2.47 -29.91
CA GLY A 199 13.44 -3.33 -30.56
C GLY A 199 12.28 -2.57 -31.23
N ASN A 200 12.23 -1.25 -31.05
CA ASN A 200 11.28 -0.39 -31.74
C ASN A 200 11.70 -0.22 -33.22
N THR A 201 10.79 -0.55 -34.12
CA THR A 201 10.97 -0.45 -35.59
C THR A 201 9.91 0.42 -36.22
N VAL A 202 8.73 0.53 -35.57
CA VAL A 202 7.57 1.26 -36.09
C VAL A 202 7.53 2.70 -35.62
N PHE A 203 7.93 2.95 -34.38
CA PHE A 203 7.92 4.28 -33.79
C PHE A 203 9.35 4.75 -33.48
N PRO A 204 9.69 6.02 -33.80
CA PRO A 204 11.01 6.57 -33.50
C PRO A 204 11.22 6.73 -31.99
N ASP A 205 12.49 6.72 -31.57
CA ASP A 205 12.89 6.86 -30.16
C ASP A 205 12.36 8.17 -29.52
N GLU A 206 12.24 9.22 -30.34
CA GLU A 206 11.75 10.52 -29.87
C GLU A 206 10.29 10.44 -29.38
N ASP A 207 9.43 9.74 -30.13
CA ASP A 207 8.02 9.56 -29.75
C ASP A 207 7.88 8.71 -28.50
N LEU A 208 8.69 7.66 -28.38
CA LEU A 208 8.67 6.76 -27.24
C LEU A 208 9.23 7.43 -25.98
N SER A 209 10.34 8.15 -26.10
CA SER A 209 10.94 8.89 -24.99
C SER A 209 10.07 10.06 -24.50
N ALA A 210 9.23 10.63 -25.38
CA ALA A 210 8.26 11.66 -25.01
C ALA A 210 7.18 11.15 -24.02
N LEU A 211 6.87 9.84 -24.06
CA LEU A 211 5.87 9.21 -23.19
C LEU A 211 6.33 9.11 -21.73
N PHE A 212 7.65 9.06 -21.51
CA PHE A 212 8.22 8.84 -20.19
C PHE A 212 8.11 10.11 -19.36
N GLU A 213 7.73 9.96 -18.10
CA GLU A 213 7.83 11.01 -17.07
C GLU A 213 9.30 11.22 -16.70
N LEU A 214 10.04 10.12 -16.62
CA LEU A 214 11.47 10.15 -16.42
C LEU A 214 12.17 10.77 -17.65
N LYS A 215 13.02 11.76 -17.41
CA LYS A 215 13.78 12.45 -18.46
C LYS A 215 15.28 12.30 -18.22
N THR A 216 16.05 12.37 -19.29
CA THR A 216 17.49 12.47 -19.19
C THR A 216 17.90 13.82 -18.62
N THR A 217 18.99 13.86 -17.85
CA THR A 217 19.52 15.11 -17.29
C THR A 217 19.85 16.11 -18.40
N GLY A 218 19.19 17.26 -18.37
CA GLY A 218 19.37 18.36 -19.32
C GLY A 218 19.65 19.67 -18.60
N TRP A 219 19.91 20.76 -19.35
CA TRP A 219 20.21 22.06 -18.77
C TRP A 219 19.04 22.68 -17.97
N LEU A 220 17.78 22.26 -18.24
CA LEU A 220 16.59 22.68 -17.50
C LEU A 220 16.24 21.78 -16.32
N SER A 221 16.90 20.64 -16.14
CA SER A 221 16.61 19.69 -15.05
C SER A 221 16.88 20.26 -13.66
N PHE A 222 17.59 21.42 -13.59
CA PHE A 222 17.77 22.14 -12.34
C PHE A 222 16.45 22.66 -11.71
N PHE A 223 15.42 22.86 -12.53
CA PHE A 223 14.09 23.32 -12.08
C PHE A 223 13.06 22.19 -11.96
N SER A 224 13.36 20.97 -12.44
CA SER A 224 12.48 19.81 -12.35
C SER A 224 13.20 18.65 -11.65
N SER A 225 12.43 17.71 -11.15
CA SER A 225 12.96 16.45 -10.57
C SER A 225 12.77 15.24 -11.49
N ASP A 226 12.50 15.48 -12.78
CA ASP A 226 12.13 14.43 -13.72
C ASP A 226 13.34 13.61 -14.17
N ASP A 227 14.55 14.17 -13.97
CA ASP A 227 15.82 13.49 -14.20
C ASP A 227 16.26 12.59 -13.01
N LYS A 228 15.50 12.58 -11.92
CA LYS A 228 15.82 11.77 -10.74
C LYS A 228 15.15 10.40 -10.88
N TYR A 229 16.00 9.37 -10.79
CA TYR A 229 15.50 8.01 -10.92
C TYR A 229 14.57 7.64 -9.75
N SER A 230 13.44 7.07 -10.10
CA SER A 230 12.51 6.41 -9.18
C SER A 230 11.98 5.13 -9.84
N ARG A 231 11.94 4.06 -9.06
CA ARG A 231 11.43 2.77 -9.54
C ARG A 231 9.94 2.83 -9.86
N GLU A 232 9.18 3.57 -9.07
CA GLU A 232 7.75 3.77 -9.23
C GLU A 232 7.45 4.53 -10.52
N LYS A 233 8.21 5.60 -10.80
CA LYS A 233 8.09 6.36 -12.05
C LYS A 233 8.44 5.50 -13.25
N LEU A 234 9.53 4.72 -13.18
CA LEU A 234 9.88 3.79 -14.25
C LEU A 234 8.78 2.77 -14.51
N SER A 235 8.19 2.19 -13.46
CA SER A 235 7.07 1.26 -13.62
C SER A 235 5.88 1.93 -14.31
N GLY A 236 5.56 3.17 -13.96
CA GLY A 236 4.53 3.97 -14.61
C GLY A 236 4.86 4.26 -16.09
N ASP A 237 6.13 4.53 -16.38
CA ASP A 237 6.60 4.78 -17.76
C ASP A 237 6.49 3.52 -18.64
N LEU A 238 6.84 2.35 -18.10
CA LEU A 238 6.68 1.08 -18.81
C LEU A 238 5.20 0.77 -19.10
N GLU A 239 4.30 1.07 -18.18
CA GLU A 239 2.85 0.93 -18.42
C GLU A 239 2.34 1.94 -19.46
N ARG A 240 2.86 3.18 -19.48
CA ARG A 240 2.56 4.17 -20.52
C ARG A 240 3.04 3.69 -21.89
N LEU A 241 4.26 3.15 -21.94
CA LEU A 241 4.81 2.56 -23.16
C LEU A 241 3.95 1.41 -23.66
N ARG A 242 3.59 0.46 -22.81
CA ARG A 242 2.70 -0.65 -23.14
C ARG A 242 1.33 -0.17 -23.63
N SER A 243 0.73 0.78 -22.94
CA SER A 243 -0.55 1.36 -23.32
C SER A 243 -0.50 2.06 -24.66
N PHE A 244 0.59 2.76 -24.96
CA PHE A 244 0.81 3.44 -26.25
C PHE A 244 0.75 2.48 -27.43
N TYR A 245 1.40 1.32 -27.32
CA TYR A 245 1.39 0.27 -28.35
C TYR A 245 0.03 -0.42 -28.46
N LEU A 246 -0.58 -0.80 -27.33
CA LEU A 246 -1.89 -1.43 -27.27
C LEU A 246 -3.00 -0.55 -27.85
N ASP A 247 -2.87 0.77 -27.73
CA ASP A 247 -3.82 1.72 -28.29
C ASP A 247 -3.64 1.95 -29.79
N ARG A 248 -2.54 1.44 -30.36
CA ARG A 248 -2.20 1.55 -31.78
C ARG A 248 -2.23 0.22 -32.56
N GLY A 249 -2.80 -0.81 -31.90
CA GLY A 249 -3.04 -2.11 -32.52
C GLY A 249 -2.02 -3.18 -32.23
N PHE A 250 -1.00 -2.92 -31.47
CA PHE A 250 0.05 -3.88 -31.15
C PHE A 250 -0.32 -4.71 -29.92
N ILE A 251 -1.27 -5.65 -30.09
CA ILE A 251 -1.84 -6.45 -28.98
C ILE A 251 -0.79 -7.33 -28.32
N ASN A 252 0.13 -7.88 -29.12
CA ASN A 252 1.17 -8.81 -28.67
C ASN A 252 2.46 -8.08 -28.25
N MET A 253 2.43 -6.75 -28.18
CA MET A 253 3.59 -5.98 -27.67
C MET A 253 3.96 -6.44 -26.28
N ASP A 254 5.23 -6.77 -26.08
CA ASP A 254 5.79 -7.14 -24.80
C ASP A 254 7.10 -6.42 -24.49
N ILE A 255 7.31 -6.16 -23.19
CA ILE A 255 8.57 -5.65 -22.65
C ILE A 255 9.39 -6.86 -22.21
N THR A 256 10.29 -7.30 -23.08
CA THR A 256 11.06 -8.54 -22.88
C THR A 256 12.05 -8.42 -21.72
N SER A 257 12.63 -7.24 -21.52
CA SER A 257 13.46 -6.96 -20.34
C SER A 257 13.62 -5.47 -20.10
N THR A 258 13.85 -5.12 -18.83
CA THR A 258 14.22 -3.77 -18.42
C THR A 258 15.50 -3.84 -17.59
N GLN A 259 16.56 -3.18 -18.06
CA GLN A 259 17.85 -3.13 -17.40
C GLN A 259 18.11 -1.73 -16.87
N VAL A 260 18.43 -1.64 -15.58
CA VAL A 260 18.83 -0.39 -14.92
C VAL A 260 20.26 -0.58 -14.47
N SER A 261 21.19 0.13 -15.08
CA SER A 261 22.61 0.11 -14.76
C SER A 261 22.99 1.40 -14.02
N ILE A 262 23.70 1.25 -12.91
CA ILE A 262 24.12 2.34 -12.05
C ILE A 262 25.63 2.42 -12.09
N THR A 263 26.17 3.62 -12.23
CA THR A 263 27.63 3.85 -12.21
C THR A 263 28.24 3.52 -10.85
N PRO A 264 29.55 3.23 -10.79
CA PRO A 264 30.24 2.91 -9.52
C PRO A 264 30.16 4.01 -8.46
N ASP A 265 30.04 5.28 -8.87
CA ASP A 265 29.83 6.44 -8.00
C ASP A 265 28.40 6.54 -7.45
N LYS A 266 27.47 5.72 -8.00
CA LYS A 266 26.05 5.69 -7.65
C LYS A 266 25.27 6.97 -7.93
N GLU A 267 25.77 7.83 -8.80
CA GLU A 267 25.19 9.13 -9.13
C GLU A 267 24.50 9.13 -10.49
N HIS A 268 24.82 8.18 -11.39
CA HIS A 268 24.28 8.11 -12.74
C HIS A 268 23.57 6.80 -13.03
N VAL A 269 22.44 6.89 -13.73
CA VAL A 269 21.60 5.75 -14.09
C VAL A 269 21.43 5.70 -15.61
N TYR A 270 21.57 4.50 -16.16
CA TYR A 270 21.29 4.15 -17.55
C TYR A 270 20.13 3.15 -17.55
N ILE A 271 19.08 3.44 -18.33
CA ILE A 271 17.90 2.59 -18.44
C ILE A 271 17.84 2.06 -19.86
N THR A 272 17.74 0.75 -20.02
CA THR A 272 17.52 0.09 -21.32
C THR A 272 16.26 -0.76 -21.22
N VAL A 273 15.28 -0.47 -22.07
CA VAL A 273 14.02 -1.18 -22.18
C VAL A 273 14.02 -1.94 -23.50
N ASN A 274 14.05 -3.27 -23.43
CA ASN A 274 13.96 -4.11 -24.62
C ASN A 274 12.48 -4.49 -24.84
N ILE A 275 11.99 -4.25 -26.05
CA ILE A 275 10.62 -4.52 -26.43
C ILE A 275 10.54 -5.43 -27.64
N ASP A 276 9.45 -6.16 -27.74
CA ASP A 276 8.97 -6.79 -28.96
C ASP A 276 7.63 -6.12 -29.32
N GLU A 277 7.61 -5.41 -30.45
CA GLU A 277 6.42 -4.67 -30.88
C GLU A 277 5.28 -5.60 -31.32
N GLY A 278 5.62 -6.79 -31.82
CA GLY A 278 4.66 -7.70 -32.45
C GLY A 278 4.03 -7.13 -33.74
N ALA A 279 2.97 -7.79 -34.18
CA ALA A 279 2.21 -7.35 -35.35
C ALA A 279 1.13 -6.32 -34.99
N LYS A 280 0.76 -5.50 -35.99
CA LYS A 280 -0.34 -4.54 -35.87
C LYS A 280 -1.65 -5.19 -36.27
N PHE A 281 -2.64 -5.19 -35.36
CA PHE A 281 -3.94 -5.80 -35.54
C PHE A 281 -5.03 -4.79 -35.89
N THR A 282 -5.96 -5.22 -36.76
CA THR A 282 -7.19 -4.51 -37.09
C THR A 282 -8.41 -5.30 -36.60
N VAL A 283 -9.47 -4.60 -36.20
CA VAL A 283 -10.69 -5.25 -35.75
C VAL A 283 -11.42 -5.86 -36.94
N SER A 284 -11.65 -7.18 -36.92
CA SER A 284 -12.44 -7.89 -37.94
C SER A 284 -13.93 -7.90 -37.63
N GLU A 285 -14.26 -8.14 -36.36
CA GLU A 285 -15.65 -8.28 -35.92
C GLU A 285 -15.82 -7.78 -34.49
N VAL A 286 -17.02 -7.25 -34.16
CA VAL A 286 -17.40 -6.87 -32.81
C VAL A 286 -18.63 -7.67 -32.42
N LYS A 287 -18.51 -8.42 -31.31
CA LYS A 287 -19.58 -9.29 -30.78
C LYS A 287 -20.07 -8.76 -29.43
N LEU A 288 -21.36 -8.95 -29.22
CA LEU A 288 -21.99 -8.79 -27.91
C LEU A 288 -22.41 -10.17 -27.40
N SER A 289 -22.15 -10.46 -26.15
CA SER A 289 -22.56 -11.71 -25.51
C SER A 289 -22.95 -11.48 -24.05
N GLY A 290 -23.65 -12.44 -23.44
CA GLY A 290 -24.11 -12.34 -22.07
C GLY A 290 -25.57 -11.92 -21.96
N ASP A 291 -25.97 -11.44 -20.78
CA ASP A 291 -27.35 -11.10 -20.47
C ASP A 291 -27.60 -9.57 -20.64
N ILE A 292 -28.14 -9.19 -21.78
CA ILE A 292 -28.40 -7.79 -22.12
C ILE A 292 -29.79 -7.40 -21.61
N LYS A 293 -29.86 -6.59 -20.54
CA LYS A 293 -31.11 -6.16 -19.89
C LYS A 293 -31.75 -4.89 -20.47
N VAL A 294 -31.10 -4.29 -21.46
CA VAL A 294 -31.56 -3.10 -22.18
C VAL A 294 -31.66 -3.43 -23.67
N PRO A 295 -32.39 -2.64 -24.47
CA PRO A 295 -32.46 -2.90 -25.92
C PRO A 295 -31.05 -2.98 -26.53
N GLU A 296 -30.79 -4.06 -27.28
CA GLU A 296 -29.48 -4.31 -27.87
C GLU A 296 -29.04 -3.17 -28.81
N GLU A 297 -29.98 -2.53 -29.49
CA GLU A 297 -29.73 -1.38 -30.35
C GLU A 297 -29.07 -0.21 -29.61
N GLU A 298 -29.49 0.02 -28.35
CA GLU A 298 -28.88 1.07 -27.52
C GLU A 298 -27.44 0.72 -27.16
N ILE A 299 -27.14 -0.53 -26.86
CA ILE A 299 -25.79 -1.00 -26.59
C ILE A 299 -24.94 -0.89 -27.86
N ARG A 300 -25.48 -1.30 -29.02
CA ARG A 300 -24.77 -1.21 -30.29
C ARG A 300 -24.43 0.24 -30.66
N ALA A 301 -25.29 1.20 -30.32
CA ALA A 301 -25.03 2.62 -30.52
C ALA A 301 -23.87 3.18 -29.67
N LEU A 302 -23.51 2.49 -28.57
CA LEU A 302 -22.38 2.85 -27.69
C LEU A 302 -21.05 2.22 -28.11
N LEU A 303 -21.06 1.30 -29.10
CA LEU A 303 -19.84 0.65 -29.56
C LEU A 303 -18.97 1.63 -30.31
N LEU A 304 -17.87 2.06 -29.69
CA LEU A 304 -16.85 2.89 -30.32
C LEU A 304 -15.88 2.06 -31.17
N VAL A 305 -15.75 0.77 -30.85
CA VAL A 305 -14.96 -0.20 -31.61
C VAL A 305 -15.77 -0.63 -32.82
N GLN A 306 -15.18 -0.51 -34.04
CA GLN A 306 -15.86 -0.89 -35.30
C GLN A 306 -14.96 -1.77 -36.15
N PRO A 307 -15.54 -2.68 -36.96
CA PRO A 307 -14.79 -3.48 -37.91
C PRO A 307 -14.01 -2.59 -38.87
N GLY A 308 -12.78 -3.03 -39.23
CA GLY A 308 -11.86 -2.30 -40.12
C GLY A 308 -11.01 -1.24 -39.41
N GLN A 309 -11.29 -0.89 -38.17
CA GLN A 309 -10.44 0.02 -37.37
C GLN A 309 -9.21 -0.69 -36.82
N VAL A 310 -8.15 0.06 -36.60
CA VAL A 310 -7.00 -0.41 -35.81
C VAL A 310 -7.47 -0.68 -34.39
N PHE A 311 -7.08 -1.80 -33.84
CA PHE A 311 -7.40 -2.12 -32.44
C PHE A 311 -6.85 -1.05 -31.48
N SER A 312 -7.62 -0.70 -30.48
CA SER A 312 -7.18 0.17 -29.39
C SER A 312 -7.76 -0.32 -28.07
N ARG A 313 -6.89 -0.64 -27.11
CA ARG A 313 -7.30 -1.04 -25.78
C ARG A 313 -8.13 0.07 -25.09
N LYS A 314 -7.71 1.31 -25.25
CA LYS A 314 -8.43 2.47 -24.70
C LYS A 314 -9.86 2.57 -25.23
N ILE A 315 -10.05 2.45 -26.55
CA ILE A 315 -11.39 2.51 -27.16
C ILE A 315 -12.25 1.32 -26.68
N MET A 316 -11.68 0.13 -26.57
CA MET A 316 -12.36 -1.05 -26.04
C MET A 316 -12.79 -0.85 -24.59
N THR A 317 -11.89 -0.39 -23.71
CA THR A 317 -12.19 -0.12 -22.30
C THR A 317 -13.25 0.98 -22.16
N THR A 318 -13.11 2.08 -22.90
CA THR A 318 -14.12 3.16 -22.88
C THR A 318 -15.49 2.65 -23.34
N THR A 319 -15.53 1.76 -24.34
CA THR A 319 -16.78 1.13 -24.78
C THR A 319 -17.39 0.30 -23.66
N SER A 320 -16.60 -0.52 -22.97
CA SER A 320 -17.06 -1.29 -21.80
C SER A 320 -17.63 -0.39 -20.70
N GLU A 321 -16.96 0.73 -20.41
CA GLU A 321 -17.42 1.72 -19.42
C GLU A 321 -18.74 2.40 -19.84
N LEU A 322 -18.90 2.75 -21.12
CA LEU A 322 -20.15 3.32 -21.62
C LEU A 322 -21.32 2.35 -21.49
N ILE A 323 -21.10 1.07 -21.82
CA ILE A 323 -22.13 0.04 -21.68
C ILE A 323 -22.46 -0.18 -20.19
N THR A 324 -21.45 -0.27 -19.33
CA THR A 324 -21.63 -0.40 -17.89
C THR A 324 -22.44 0.76 -17.33
N ARG A 325 -22.12 1.99 -17.73
CA ARG A 325 -22.85 3.20 -17.31
C ARG A 325 -24.30 3.17 -17.82
N ARG A 326 -24.53 2.73 -19.06
CA ARG A 326 -25.90 2.63 -19.59
C ARG A 326 -26.73 1.63 -18.78
N LEU A 327 -26.17 0.48 -18.43
CA LEU A 327 -26.81 -0.51 -17.55
C LEU A 327 -27.06 0.05 -16.16
N GLY A 328 -26.08 0.78 -15.60
CA GLY A 328 -26.19 1.44 -14.29
C GLY A 328 -27.31 2.47 -14.23
N ASN A 329 -27.65 3.14 -15.34
CA ASN A 329 -28.78 4.08 -15.39
C ASN A 329 -30.13 3.40 -15.14
N ASP A 330 -30.25 2.12 -15.47
CA ASP A 330 -31.46 1.31 -15.24
C ASP A 330 -31.38 0.48 -13.94
N GLY A 331 -30.41 0.81 -13.07
CA GLY A 331 -30.27 0.20 -11.75
C GLY A 331 -29.34 -1.01 -11.71
N TYR A 332 -28.69 -1.39 -12.79
CA TYR A 332 -27.67 -2.46 -12.79
C TYR A 332 -26.32 -1.88 -12.38
N THR A 333 -26.25 -1.33 -11.18
CA THR A 333 -25.08 -0.59 -10.66
C THR A 333 -23.83 -1.46 -10.55
N PHE A 334 -24.02 -2.77 -10.37
CA PHE A 334 -22.92 -3.75 -10.29
C PHE A 334 -22.65 -4.49 -11.59
N ALA A 335 -23.20 -3.99 -12.70
CA ALA A 335 -22.93 -4.57 -14.02
C ALA A 335 -21.43 -4.62 -14.30
N ASN A 336 -20.98 -5.73 -14.86
CA ASN A 336 -19.63 -5.92 -15.32
C ASN A 336 -19.62 -6.16 -16.83
N VAL A 337 -18.93 -5.33 -17.56
CA VAL A 337 -18.79 -5.44 -19.00
C VAL A 337 -17.32 -5.53 -19.36
N ASN A 338 -16.91 -6.68 -19.89
CA ASN A 338 -15.53 -6.92 -20.26
C ASN A 338 -15.39 -7.06 -21.77
N GLY A 339 -14.53 -6.22 -22.36
CA GLY A 339 -14.05 -6.40 -23.72
C GLY A 339 -12.97 -7.47 -23.76
N VAL A 340 -13.21 -8.55 -24.49
CA VAL A 340 -12.27 -9.65 -24.67
C VAL A 340 -11.78 -9.67 -26.11
N PRO A 341 -10.52 -9.28 -26.37
CA PRO A 341 -9.92 -9.40 -27.68
C PRO A 341 -9.49 -10.85 -27.95
N GLN A 342 -9.80 -11.36 -29.13
CA GLN A 342 -9.35 -12.64 -29.63
C GLN A 342 -8.54 -12.41 -30.91
N PRO A 343 -7.21 -12.30 -30.80
CA PRO A 343 -6.35 -12.06 -31.97
C PRO A 343 -6.23 -13.32 -32.80
N ASP A 344 -6.19 -13.13 -34.12
CA ASP A 344 -5.81 -14.09 -35.13
C ASP A 344 -4.48 -13.65 -35.76
N GLU A 345 -3.43 -14.37 -35.45
CA GLU A 345 -2.06 -14.06 -35.86
C GLU A 345 -1.83 -14.33 -37.38
N GLU A 346 -2.61 -15.24 -38.02
CA GLU A 346 -2.46 -15.53 -39.42
C GLU A 346 -2.93 -14.36 -40.29
N THR A 347 -3.99 -13.70 -39.86
CA THR A 347 -4.61 -12.59 -40.63
C THR A 347 -4.28 -11.21 -40.05
N ASN A 348 -3.60 -11.14 -38.90
CA ASN A 348 -3.37 -9.92 -38.11
C ASN A 348 -4.69 -9.16 -37.83
N THR A 349 -5.73 -9.90 -37.51
CA THR A 349 -7.04 -9.34 -37.15
C THR A 349 -7.45 -9.73 -35.75
N VAL A 350 -8.40 -9.01 -35.15
CA VAL A 350 -8.91 -9.29 -33.81
C VAL A 350 -10.43 -9.23 -33.80
N ILE A 351 -11.05 -10.24 -33.22
CA ILE A 351 -12.46 -10.21 -32.83
C ILE A 351 -12.56 -9.64 -31.43
N VAL A 352 -13.36 -8.58 -31.23
CA VAL A 352 -13.61 -8.01 -29.92
C VAL A 352 -14.99 -8.43 -29.44
N THR A 353 -15.06 -9.21 -28.36
CA THR A 353 -16.31 -9.65 -27.76
C THR A 353 -16.56 -8.88 -26.45
N PHE A 354 -17.65 -8.12 -26.39
CA PHE A 354 -18.09 -7.51 -25.13
C PHE A 354 -19.02 -8.47 -24.39
N VAL A 355 -18.53 -8.97 -23.26
CA VAL A 355 -19.28 -9.90 -22.39
C VAL A 355 -20.00 -9.07 -21.33
N VAL A 356 -21.33 -9.09 -21.35
CA VAL A 356 -22.18 -8.31 -20.46
C VAL A 356 -22.72 -9.20 -19.35
N ASP A 357 -22.39 -8.88 -18.10
CA ASP A 357 -22.98 -9.44 -16.89
C ASP A 357 -23.66 -8.31 -16.09
N PRO A 358 -24.99 -8.14 -16.21
CA PRO A 358 -25.69 -7.04 -15.53
C PRO A 358 -25.82 -7.25 -14.02
N ARG A 359 -25.67 -8.48 -13.53
CA ARG A 359 -25.98 -8.86 -12.16
C ARG A 359 -27.43 -8.54 -11.77
N LYS A 360 -27.70 -8.37 -10.46
CA LYS A 360 -29.02 -7.98 -9.96
C LYS A 360 -29.22 -6.47 -10.06
N ARG A 361 -30.47 -6.05 -10.28
CA ARG A 361 -30.85 -4.64 -10.20
C ARG A 361 -30.76 -4.20 -8.74
N ALA A 362 -30.07 -3.10 -8.48
CA ALA A 362 -29.91 -2.56 -7.15
C ALA A 362 -30.94 -1.44 -6.87
N TYR A 363 -31.39 -1.35 -5.62
CA TYR A 363 -32.29 -0.32 -5.14
C TYR A 363 -31.62 0.48 -4.02
N VAL A 364 -31.93 1.77 -3.94
CA VAL A 364 -31.37 2.65 -2.91
C VAL A 364 -32.08 2.39 -1.59
N ASN A 365 -31.34 1.90 -0.60
CA ASN A 365 -31.84 1.73 0.75
C ASN A 365 -31.98 3.08 1.45
N ARG A 366 -30.90 3.86 1.46
CA ARG A 366 -30.89 5.23 2.03
C ARG A 366 -29.87 6.11 1.35
N ILE A 367 -30.08 7.44 1.48
CA ILE A 367 -29.11 8.47 1.07
C ILE A 367 -28.55 9.14 2.32
N GLY A 368 -27.25 9.03 2.53
CA GLY A 368 -26.54 9.60 3.66
C GLY A 368 -25.62 10.74 3.26
N PHE A 369 -25.40 11.69 4.18
CA PHE A 369 -24.46 12.80 4.01
C PHE A 369 -23.43 12.80 5.12
N ARG A 370 -22.19 13.17 4.81
CA ARG A 370 -21.09 13.30 5.77
C ARG A 370 -20.25 14.52 5.42
N GLY A 371 -19.68 15.17 6.45
CA GLY A 371 -18.78 16.30 6.27
C GLY A 371 -19.49 17.67 6.21
N ASN A 372 -20.81 17.72 6.16
CA ASN A 372 -21.61 18.93 6.23
C ASN A 372 -21.74 19.43 7.68
N THR A 373 -20.69 20.02 8.22
CA THR A 373 -20.63 20.47 9.62
C THR A 373 -21.38 21.78 9.86
N LYS A 374 -21.55 22.61 8.83
CA LYS A 374 -22.24 23.90 8.85
C LYS A 374 -23.52 23.87 8.02
N THR A 375 -23.49 23.20 6.87
CA THR A 375 -24.63 23.14 5.94
C THR A 375 -25.66 22.14 6.45
N GLU A 376 -26.90 22.56 6.52
CA GLU A 376 -28.01 21.70 6.96
C GLU A 376 -28.28 20.57 5.94
N ASP A 377 -28.67 19.41 6.45
CA ASP A 377 -29.01 18.23 5.64
C ASP A 377 -30.05 18.50 4.58
N GLU A 378 -31.02 19.35 4.91
CA GLU A 378 -32.11 19.75 4.00
C GLU A 378 -31.60 20.42 2.73
N VAL A 379 -30.52 21.23 2.84
CA VAL A 379 -29.85 21.87 1.70
C VAL A 379 -29.26 20.85 0.74
N LEU A 380 -28.67 19.76 1.26
CA LEU A 380 -28.14 18.70 0.44
C LEU A 380 -29.25 17.84 -0.15
N ARG A 381 -30.27 17.50 0.67
CA ARG A 381 -31.39 16.64 0.24
C ARG A 381 -32.21 17.23 -0.90
N ARG A 382 -32.49 18.55 -0.91
CA ARG A 382 -33.23 19.21 -2.00
C ARG A 382 -32.51 19.12 -3.36
N GLU A 383 -31.18 18.91 -3.36
CA GLU A 383 -30.39 18.75 -4.58
C GLU A 383 -30.40 17.31 -5.12
N MET A 384 -30.93 16.37 -4.37
CA MET A 384 -30.95 14.96 -4.79
C MET A 384 -31.92 14.72 -5.94
N ARG A 385 -31.44 14.00 -6.94
CA ARG A 385 -32.25 13.48 -8.05
C ARG A 385 -32.53 11.98 -7.88
N GLN A 386 -31.62 11.28 -7.24
CA GLN A 386 -31.85 9.91 -6.83
C GLN A 386 -32.78 9.87 -5.62
N MET A 387 -33.75 8.96 -5.65
CA MET A 387 -34.70 8.77 -4.54
C MET A 387 -34.40 7.49 -3.80
N GLU A 388 -34.65 7.49 -2.49
CA GLU A 388 -34.64 6.27 -1.66
C GLU A 388 -35.80 5.34 -2.09
N GLY A 389 -35.56 4.03 -2.04
CA GLY A 389 -36.50 3.00 -2.48
C GLY A 389 -36.62 2.83 -4.00
N GLY A 390 -36.10 3.76 -4.79
CA GLY A 390 -35.99 3.63 -6.25
C GLY A 390 -34.77 2.80 -6.67
N TRP A 391 -34.75 2.36 -7.94
CA TRP A 391 -33.53 1.73 -8.44
C TRP A 391 -32.36 2.70 -8.44
N ALA A 392 -31.17 2.21 -8.16
CA ALA A 392 -29.94 3.01 -8.04
C ALA A 392 -29.46 3.41 -9.44
N SER A 393 -29.90 4.55 -9.95
CA SER A 393 -29.50 5.07 -11.26
C SER A 393 -28.17 5.81 -11.17
N THR A 394 -27.13 5.31 -11.83
CA THR A 394 -25.82 5.96 -11.91
C THR A 394 -25.96 7.41 -12.39
N TYR A 395 -26.79 7.65 -13.41
CA TYR A 395 -27.04 9.00 -13.92
C TYR A 395 -27.65 9.91 -12.85
N GLN A 396 -28.67 9.45 -12.11
CA GLN A 396 -29.33 10.29 -11.08
C GLN A 396 -28.41 10.57 -9.90
N ILE A 397 -27.57 9.58 -9.53
CA ILE A 397 -26.56 9.72 -8.48
C ILE A 397 -25.51 10.76 -8.90
N ASP A 398 -24.99 10.66 -10.12
CA ASP A 398 -24.02 11.61 -10.68
C ASP A 398 -24.61 13.02 -10.82
N GLN A 399 -25.87 13.13 -11.25
CA GLN A 399 -26.55 14.42 -11.33
C GLN A 399 -26.73 15.05 -9.95
N SER A 400 -27.03 14.26 -8.93
CA SER A 400 -27.10 14.74 -7.55
C SER A 400 -25.76 15.27 -7.07
N LYS A 401 -24.67 14.56 -7.35
CA LYS A 401 -23.30 15.01 -7.06
C LYS A 401 -22.99 16.34 -7.75
N LEU A 402 -23.23 16.44 -9.06
CA LEU A 402 -22.99 17.66 -9.84
C LEU A 402 -23.79 18.85 -9.31
N ARG A 403 -25.01 18.62 -8.81
CA ARG A 403 -25.84 19.70 -8.22
C ARG A 403 -25.24 20.19 -6.91
N LEU A 404 -24.75 19.28 -6.04
CA LEU A 404 -24.03 19.66 -4.83
C LEU A 404 -22.78 20.48 -5.14
N GLU A 405 -21.96 20.05 -6.12
CA GLU A 405 -20.77 20.78 -6.56
C GLU A 405 -21.11 22.20 -7.05
N ARG A 406 -22.23 22.36 -7.77
CA ARG A 406 -22.68 23.66 -8.30
C ARG A 406 -23.15 24.65 -7.24
N LEU A 407 -23.48 24.20 -6.02
CA LEU A 407 -23.81 25.10 -4.93
C LEU A 407 -22.65 26.02 -4.55
N GLY A 408 -21.41 25.58 -4.79
CA GLY A 408 -20.19 26.34 -4.45
C GLY A 408 -19.92 26.42 -2.95
N PHE A 409 -20.61 25.58 -2.14
CA PHE A 409 -20.40 25.49 -0.69
C PHE A 409 -19.32 24.46 -0.32
N PHE A 410 -19.00 23.58 -1.26
CA PHE A 410 -18.12 22.45 -1.08
C PHE A 410 -16.89 22.55 -2.00
N LYS A 411 -15.73 22.26 -1.47
CA LYS A 411 -14.46 22.17 -2.20
C LYS A 411 -14.40 20.85 -2.97
N GLU A 412 -14.90 19.79 -2.36
CA GLU A 412 -14.93 18.45 -2.92
C GLU A 412 -16.25 17.76 -2.54
N VAL A 413 -16.81 17.00 -3.47
CA VAL A 413 -17.97 16.13 -3.26
C VAL A 413 -17.64 14.76 -3.81
N THR A 414 -17.66 13.75 -2.95
CA THR A 414 -17.50 12.35 -3.35
C THR A 414 -18.79 11.58 -3.09
N VAL A 415 -19.00 10.50 -3.83
CA VAL A 415 -20.14 9.61 -3.65
C VAL A 415 -19.69 8.16 -3.67
N GLU A 416 -20.17 7.40 -2.73
CA GLU A 416 -19.95 5.97 -2.64
C GLU A 416 -21.28 5.23 -2.59
N THR A 417 -21.34 4.06 -3.23
CA THR A 417 -22.53 3.23 -3.29
C THR A 417 -22.26 1.83 -2.74
N PRO A 418 -21.92 1.70 -1.44
CA PRO A 418 -21.66 0.40 -0.85
C PRO A 418 -22.94 -0.46 -0.81
N GLN A 419 -22.76 -1.74 -1.07
CA GLN A 419 -23.81 -2.74 -0.92
C GLN A 419 -24.18 -2.88 0.56
N VAL A 420 -25.47 -3.01 0.85
CA VAL A 420 -25.95 -3.23 2.21
C VAL A 420 -25.60 -4.66 2.65
N PRO A 421 -24.92 -4.84 3.79
CA PRO A 421 -24.57 -6.18 4.27
C PRO A 421 -25.82 -7.09 4.42
N GLY A 422 -25.73 -8.29 3.82
CA GLY A 422 -26.82 -9.26 3.85
C GLY A 422 -27.90 -9.06 2.78
N SER A 423 -27.75 -8.08 1.88
CA SER A 423 -28.63 -7.90 0.73
C SER A 423 -27.81 -7.89 -0.57
N ASP A 424 -28.35 -8.55 -1.60
CA ASP A 424 -27.73 -8.59 -2.92
C ASP A 424 -28.20 -7.49 -3.87
N ASP A 425 -29.27 -6.76 -3.48
CA ASP A 425 -29.99 -5.82 -4.31
C ASP A 425 -30.22 -4.44 -3.65
N LEU A 426 -29.66 -4.21 -2.46
CA LEU A 426 -29.74 -2.90 -1.79
C LEU A 426 -28.38 -2.22 -1.72
N VAL A 427 -28.39 -0.92 -1.96
CA VAL A 427 -27.21 -0.04 -1.84
C VAL A 427 -27.53 1.16 -0.97
N ASP A 428 -26.58 1.59 -0.17
CA ASP A 428 -26.57 2.90 0.46
C ASP A 428 -25.89 3.89 -0.47
N VAL A 429 -26.40 5.09 -0.65
CA VAL A 429 -25.75 6.16 -1.40
C VAL A 429 -25.21 7.18 -0.41
N ASN A 430 -23.90 7.22 -0.23
CA ASN A 430 -23.26 8.10 0.74
C ASN A 430 -22.50 9.22 0.03
N TYR A 431 -22.96 10.47 0.22
CA TYR A 431 -22.24 11.65 -0.23
C TYR A 431 -21.35 12.17 0.89
N SER A 432 -20.06 12.32 0.62
CA SER A 432 -19.11 12.96 1.53
C SER A 432 -18.69 14.30 0.93
N VAL A 433 -18.79 15.37 1.72
CA VAL A 433 -18.51 16.73 1.28
C VAL A 433 -17.41 17.36 2.14
N GLU A 434 -16.54 18.16 1.53
CA GLU A 434 -15.57 19.02 2.21
C GLU A 434 -16.04 20.47 2.06
N GLU A 435 -16.45 21.10 3.17
CA GLU A 435 -16.97 22.46 3.13
C GLU A 435 -15.85 23.49 2.89
N GLN A 436 -16.18 24.55 2.14
CA GLN A 436 -15.28 25.67 1.91
C GLN A 436 -15.92 27.01 2.35
N PRO A 437 -15.09 28.03 2.63
CA PRO A 437 -15.62 29.36 2.91
C PRO A 437 -16.45 29.88 1.73
N SER A 438 -17.71 30.20 2.00
CA SER A 438 -18.69 30.65 0.98
C SER A 438 -18.95 32.15 1.03
N GLY A 439 -18.18 32.90 1.83
CA GLY A 439 -18.24 34.35 1.91
C GLY A 439 -17.20 35.06 1.04
N SER A 440 -17.55 36.25 0.55
CA SER A 440 -16.63 37.12 -0.18
C SER A 440 -16.75 38.56 0.30
N ILE A 441 -15.60 39.23 0.36
CA ILE A 441 -15.52 40.68 0.62
C ILE A 441 -14.87 41.31 -0.61
N THR A 442 -15.55 42.28 -1.19
CA THR A 442 -15.07 43.03 -2.36
C THR A 442 -14.90 44.49 -2.00
N ALA A 443 -13.77 45.08 -2.36
CA ALA A 443 -13.55 46.52 -2.32
C ALA A 443 -13.25 47.00 -3.74
N SER A 444 -13.83 48.15 -4.12
CA SER A 444 -13.60 48.74 -5.43
C SER A 444 -13.37 50.24 -5.33
N VAL A 445 -12.48 50.72 -6.18
CA VAL A 445 -12.15 52.13 -6.35
C VAL A 445 -12.31 52.45 -7.83
N GLY A 446 -13.03 53.49 -8.14
CA GLY A 446 -13.25 53.95 -9.52
C GLY A 446 -13.25 55.48 -9.59
N PHE A 447 -13.12 56.02 -10.77
CA PHE A 447 -13.27 57.45 -11.05
C PHE A 447 -14.15 57.61 -12.28
N ALA A 448 -15.17 58.49 -12.14
CA ALA A 448 -15.99 58.89 -13.25
C ALA A 448 -16.04 60.41 -13.34
N GLN A 449 -16.07 60.97 -14.55
CA GLN A 449 -15.95 62.38 -14.80
C GLN A 449 -17.12 63.19 -14.20
N ASP A 450 -18.26 62.59 -14.10
CA ASP A 450 -19.53 63.16 -13.58
C ASP A 450 -19.79 62.87 -12.11
N ALA A 451 -19.14 61.86 -11.53
CA ALA A 451 -19.38 61.37 -10.17
C ALA A 451 -18.16 61.47 -9.25
N GLY A 452 -17.02 61.93 -9.78
CA GLY A 452 -15.73 62.03 -9.03
C GLY A 452 -15.17 60.69 -8.63
N LEU A 453 -14.56 60.61 -7.47
CA LEU A 453 -14.02 59.38 -6.88
C LEU A 453 -15.17 58.52 -6.35
N ILE A 454 -15.23 57.26 -6.82
CA ILE A 454 -16.20 56.25 -6.40
C ILE A 454 -15.49 55.20 -5.55
N LEU A 455 -15.97 55.00 -4.34
CA LEU A 455 -15.52 53.96 -3.43
C LEU A 455 -16.65 52.97 -3.22
N GLY A 456 -16.37 51.70 -3.40
CA GLY A 456 -17.34 50.62 -3.21
C GLY A 456 -16.80 49.52 -2.27
N GLY A 457 -17.70 48.93 -1.53
CA GLY A 457 -17.46 47.77 -0.71
C GLY A 457 -18.68 46.85 -0.71
N ALA A 458 -18.48 45.57 -0.80
CA ALA A 458 -19.56 44.60 -0.69
C ALA A 458 -19.10 43.36 0.12
N ILE A 459 -20.01 42.87 0.93
CA ILE A 459 -19.86 41.60 1.65
C ILE A 459 -21.00 40.71 1.17
N THR A 460 -20.66 39.52 0.74
CA THR A 460 -21.62 38.50 0.33
C THR A 460 -21.33 37.21 1.12
N GLN A 461 -22.33 36.64 1.73
CA GLN A 461 -22.29 35.35 2.37
C GLN A 461 -23.26 34.41 1.68
N ASN A 462 -22.75 33.41 0.96
CA ASN A 462 -23.54 32.30 0.47
C ASN A 462 -23.64 31.26 1.60
N ASN A 463 -24.75 30.49 1.58
CA ASN A 463 -25.02 29.51 2.63
C ASN A 463 -25.00 30.13 4.05
N PHE A 464 -25.79 31.23 4.18
CA PHE A 464 -25.89 31.95 5.44
C PHE A 464 -26.48 31.06 6.53
N LEU A 465 -25.77 30.91 7.65
CA LEU A 465 -26.09 29.99 8.77
C LEU A 465 -26.34 28.52 8.36
N GLY A 466 -25.83 28.07 7.21
CA GLY A 466 -26.02 26.70 6.76
C GLY A 466 -27.34 26.41 6.02
N THR A 467 -28.20 27.40 5.87
CA THR A 467 -29.56 27.25 5.27
C THR A 467 -29.56 27.25 3.75
N GLY A 468 -28.42 27.47 3.11
CA GLY A 468 -28.33 27.64 1.65
C GLY A 468 -28.68 29.02 1.15
N ASN A 469 -29.18 29.90 2.02
CA ASN A 469 -29.58 31.27 1.66
C ASN A 469 -28.34 32.13 1.40
N ARG A 470 -28.53 33.14 0.52
CA ARG A 470 -27.48 34.11 0.23
C ARG A 470 -27.87 35.48 0.80
N VAL A 471 -26.97 36.06 1.58
CA VAL A 471 -27.08 37.42 2.11
C VAL A 471 -25.96 38.27 1.52
N SER A 472 -26.32 39.47 1.06
CA SER A 472 -25.34 40.42 0.55
C SER A 472 -25.64 41.83 1.06
N PHE A 473 -24.58 42.56 1.38
CA PHE A 473 -24.61 43.97 1.72
C PHE A 473 -23.55 44.71 0.90
N GLY A 474 -23.96 45.79 0.24
CA GLY A 474 -23.09 46.64 -0.56
C GLY A 474 -23.24 48.09 -0.20
N LEU A 475 -22.14 48.81 -0.24
CA LEU A 475 -22.06 50.26 -0.10
C LEU A 475 -21.25 50.83 -1.27
N THR A 476 -21.80 51.80 -1.96
CA THR A 476 -21.02 52.58 -2.94
C THR A 476 -21.21 54.04 -2.63
N ARG A 477 -20.10 54.77 -2.58
CA ARG A 477 -20.04 56.21 -2.29
C ARG A 477 -19.33 56.92 -3.41
N SER A 478 -19.93 57.94 -3.95
CA SER A 478 -19.34 58.93 -4.85
C SER A 478 -19.36 60.33 -4.21
N GLU A 479 -18.87 61.33 -4.91
CA GLU A 479 -18.85 62.72 -4.43
C GLU A 479 -20.27 63.24 -4.11
N TYR A 480 -21.28 62.80 -4.90
CA TYR A 480 -22.64 63.34 -4.80
C TYR A 480 -23.66 62.32 -4.24
N GLN A 481 -23.30 61.02 -4.15
CA GLN A 481 -24.29 60.00 -3.80
C GLN A 481 -23.64 58.90 -2.93
N SER A 482 -24.43 58.39 -1.96
CA SER A 482 -24.18 57.18 -1.24
C SER A 482 -25.30 56.17 -1.50
N ASN A 483 -24.95 54.97 -1.94
CA ASN A 483 -25.91 53.92 -2.25
C ASN A 483 -25.65 52.72 -1.33
N TYR A 484 -26.69 52.21 -0.68
CA TYR A 484 -26.69 51.05 0.18
C TYR A 484 -27.56 49.98 -0.47
N ASN A 485 -27.04 48.81 -0.64
CA ASN A 485 -27.73 47.68 -1.22
C ASN A 485 -27.75 46.51 -0.24
N PHE A 486 -28.91 45.98 0.05
CA PHE A 486 -29.10 44.74 0.81
C PHE A 486 -29.81 43.74 -0.08
N GLY A 487 -29.27 42.54 -0.18
CA GLY A 487 -29.83 41.43 -0.93
C GLY A 487 -30.00 40.19 -0.04
N PHE A 488 -31.15 39.57 -0.13
CA PHE A 488 -31.46 38.25 0.42
C PHE A 488 -32.00 37.36 -0.69
N VAL A 489 -31.46 36.17 -0.84
CA VAL A 489 -31.92 35.20 -1.85
C VAL A 489 -32.13 33.88 -1.14
N ASP A 490 -33.30 33.32 -1.27
CA ASP A 490 -33.68 31.97 -0.89
C ASP A 490 -33.79 31.15 -2.19
N PRO A 491 -32.84 30.20 -2.46
CA PRO A 491 -32.73 29.50 -3.73
C PRO A 491 -33.72 28.34 -3.89
#